data_1d68e78b2ffe7470d368880d4bae4f63
#
_entry.id   1d68e78b2ffe7470d368880d4bae4f63
#
_cell.length_a   1.000
_cell.length_b   1.000
_cell.length_c   1.000
_cell.angle_alpha   90.00
_cell.angle_beta   90.00
_cell.angle_gamma   90.00
#
_symmetry.space_group_name_H-M   'P 1'
#
loop_
_entity.id
_entity.type
_entity.pdbx_description
1 polymer ?
#
loop_
_entity_poly.entity_id
_entity_poly.type
_entity_poly.pdbx_seq_one_letter_code
_entity_poly.pdbx_strand_id
1 'polypeptide(L)'
;MNLLLDEIARATARLADAGAASPRADAEELAAAVHRVRRSELHGVPDSAFDARFWEFVARREAGEPLQHITGRAFFRYLELKVGPGVFVPRPETEVMVGWALETLRDMDVRDPLVVDLGTGSAAIALSIALEAPRARVHAVEKDPTAFVHATRNIEELDERGRVRLHLDDFAAALPELDGTVDLVVSNPPYIPMSEWEYVPPDVRDHDPADALWGGGDDGLDAIRVVERTARRLLRPGGYAAVEHSDLQGNGVYWIFAEEHGWRDVRNRRDLANRDRFVTARLAAD
;
A
#
# COMPACT_ATOMS: atom_id res chain seq x y z
N MET A 1 -31.16 -20.53 -17.16
CA MET A 1 -30.74 -19.13 -17.03
C MET A 1 -30.19 -19.04 -15.61
N ASN A 2 -29.02 -18.49 -15.43
CA ASN A 2 -28.43 -18.42 -14.09
C ASN A 2 -28.79 -17.02 -13.52
N LEU A 3 -29.65 -16.98 -12.52
CA LEU A 3 -30.16 -15.75 -11.90
C LEU A 3 -28.99 -14.81 -11.48
N LEU A 4 -27.96 -15.34 -10.84
CA LEU A 4 -26.82 -14.55 -10.38
C LEU A 4 -26.09 -13.89 -11.56
N LEU A 5 -25.89 -14.58 -12.66
CA LEU A 5 -25.21 -14.01 -13.85
C LEU A 5 -26.06 -12.90 -14.51
N ASP A 6 -27.38 -13.04 -14.51
CA ASP A 6 -28.29 -12.01 -14.99
C ASP A 6 -28.24 -10.77 -14.07
N GLU A 7 -28.19 -10.96 -12.76
CA GLU A 7 -28.05 -9.87 -11.79
C GLU A 7 -26.68 -9.18 -11.88
N ILE A 8 -25.58 -9.93 -12.08
CA ILE A 8 -24.25 -9.37 -12.36
C ILE A 8 -24.25 -8.53 -13.64
N ALA A 9 -24.94 -8.99 -14.70
CA ALA A 9 -25.04 -8.21 -15.95
C ALA A 9 -25.80 -6.89 -15.74
N ARG A 10 -26.88 -6.90 -14.95
CA ARG A 10 -27.62 -5.68 -14.57
C ARG A 10 -26.77 -4.73 -13.73
N ALA A 11 -26.04 -5.25 -12.74
CA ALA A 11 -25.12 -4.47 -11.91
C ALA A 11 -24.00 -3.85 -12.76
N THR A 12 -23.47 -4.62 -13.73
CA THR A 12 -22.45 -4.10 -14.67
C THR A 12 -22.96 -2.87 -15.42
N ALA A 13 -24.20 -2.90 -15.93
CA ALA A 13 -24.78 -1.74 -16.63
C ALA A 13 -24.90 -0.52 -15.69
N ARG A 14 -25.42 -0.72 -14.48
CA ARG A 14 -25.57 0.36 -13.49
C ARG A 14 -24.21 0.98 -13.09
N LEU A 15 -23.21 0.15 -12.80
CA LEU A 15 -21.88 0.64 -12.46
C LEU A 15 -21.19 1.36 -13.63
N ALA A 16 -21.47 0.93 -14.88
CA ALA A 16 -21.00 1.65 -16.07
C ALA A 16 -21.63 3.04 -16.17
N ASP A 17 -22.94 3.14 -15.94
CA ASP A 17 -23.67 4.42 -15.94
C ASP A 17 -23.18 5.36 -14.80
N ALA A 18 -22.75 4.79 -13.69
CA ALA A 18 -22.13 5.51 -12.57
C ALA A 18 -20.64 5.88 -12.81
N GLY A 19 -20.04 5.49 -13.95
CA GLY A 19 -18.67 5.85 -14.31
C GLY A 19 -17.57 4.95 -13.70
N ALA A 20 -17.90 3.74 -13.21
CA ALA A 20 -16.90 2.81 -12.73
C ALA A 20 -15.91 2.44 -13.85
N ALA A 21 -14.60 2.43 -13.53
CA ALA A 21 -13.55 2.13 -14.51
C ALA A 21 -13.59 0.68 -15.03
N SER A 22 -14.04 -0.26 -14.19
CA SER A 22 -14.09 -1.69 -14.50
C SER A 22 -15.42 -2.32 -14.07
N PRO A 23 -16.57 -1.88 -14.60
CA PRO A 23 -17.89 -2.18 -14.05
C PRO A 23 -18.22 -3.66 -13.98
N ARG A 24 -17.77 -4.46 -14.94
CA ARG A 24 -17.97 -5.90 -14.96
C ARG A 24 -17.13 -6.59 -13.87
N ALA A 25 -15.87 -6.20 -13.72
CA ALA A 25 -14.99 -6.75 -12.70
C ALA A 25 -15.49 -6.38 -11.30
N ASP A 26 -15.93 -5.13 -11.11
CA ASP A 26 -16.51 -4.67 -9.86
C ASP A 26 -17.75 -5.49 -9.49
N ALA A 27 -18.70 -5.65 -10.43
CA ALA A 27 -19.92 -6.43 -10.20
C ALA A 27 -19.63 -7.88 -9.82
N GLU A 28 -18.66 -8.52 -10.47
CA GLU A 28 -18.24 -9.89 -10.17
C GLU A 28 -17.56 -10.00 -8.79
N GLU A 29 -16.71 -9.04 -8.41
CA GLU A 29 -16.09 -9.02 -7.07
C GLU A 29 -17.13 -8.79 -5.97
N LEU A 30 -18.10 -7.89 -6.18
CA LEU A 30 -19.19 -7.67 -5.23
C LEU A 30 -20.02 -8.94 -5.04
N ALA A 31 -20.36 -9.62 -6.13
CA ALA A 31 -21.08 -10.89 -6.08
C ALA A 31 -20.27 -11.97 -5.35
N ALA A 32 -18.98 -12.10 -5.67
CA ALA A 32 -18.08 -13.05 -5.04
C ALA A 32 -17.95 -12.81 -3.52
N ALA A 33 -17.85 -11.55 -3.11
CA ALA A 33 -17.77 -11.17 -1.70
C ALA A 33 -19.06 -11.53 -0.92
N VAL A 34 -20.22 -11.21 -1.47
CA VAL A 34 -21.52 -11.52 -0.84
C VAL A 34 -21.72 -13.03 -0.69
N HIS A 35 -21.40 -13.79 -1.71
CA HIS A 35 -21.56 -15.26 -1.70
C HIS A 35 -20.38 -15.99 -1.05
N ARG A 36 -19.32 -15.28 -0.63
CA ARG A 36 -18.11 -15.85 -0.02
C ARG A 36 -17.45 -16.93 -0.89
N VAL A 37 -17.37 -16.68 -2.19
CA VAL A 37 -16.73 -17.54 -3.19
C VAL A 37 -15.65 -16.75 -3.94
N ARG A 38 -14.82 -17.44 -4.71
CA ARG A 38 -13.92 -16.77 -5.68
C ARG A 38 -14.70 -16.35 -6.93
N ARG A 39 -14.25 -15.33 -7.64
CA ARG A 39 -14.86 -14.93 -8.92
C ARG A 39 -15.01 -16.10 -9.90
N SER A 40 -14.01 -16.97 -9.98
CA SER A 40 -14.02 -18.17 -10.83
C SER A 40 -15.11 -19.18 -10.45
N GLU A 41 -15.67 -19.10 -9.24
CA GLU A 41 -16.67 -20.03 -8.69
C GLU A 41 -18.10 -19.48 -8.81
N LEU A 42 -18.29 -18.23 -9.27
CA LEU A 42 -19.60 -17.62 -9.40
C LEU A 42 -20.58 -18.42 -10.24
N HIS A 43 -20.10 -19.12 -11.27
CA HIS A 43 -20.93 -19.99 -12.12
C HIS A 43 -21.53 -21.19 -11.37
N GLY A 44 -20.95 -21.57 -10.25
CA GLY A 44 -21.40 -22.67 -9.40
C GLY A 44 -22.42 -22.27 -8.32
N VAL A 45 -22.69 -20.97 -8.15
CA VAL A 45 -23.66 -20.49 -7.17
C VAL A 45 -25.08 -20.79 -7.67
N PRO A 46 -25.89 -21.59 -6.92
CA PRO A 46 -27.23 -21.93 -7.37
C PRO A 46 -28.18 -20.72 -7.24
N ASP A 47 -29.16 -20.64 -8.10
CA ASP A 47 -30.16 -19.54 -8.12
C ASP A 47 -30.87 -19.37 -6.78
N SER A 48 -31.11 -20.45 -6.06
CA SER A 48 -31.70 -20.43 -4.72
C SER A 48 -30.83 -19.81 -3.62
N ALA A 49 -29.56 -19.65 -3.88
CA ALA A 49 -28.60 -19.03 -2.94
C ALA A 49 -28.34 -17.55 -3.23
N PHE A 50 -29.07 -16.92 -4.18
CA PHE A 50 -28.93 -15.50 -4.46
C PHE A 50 -29.21 -14.67 -3.20
N ASP A 51 -28.25 -13.81 -2.86
CA ASP A 51 -28.31 -12.95 -1.68
C ASP A 51 -28.58 -11.49 -2.10
N ALA A 52 -29.70 -10.93 -1.67
CA ALA A 52 -30.12 -9.57 -1.99
C ALA A 52 -29.15 -8.48 -1.49
N ARG A 53 -28.27 -8.78 -0.51
CA ARG A 53 -27.18 -7.87 -0.08
C ARG A 53 -26.25 -7.48 -1.23
N PHE A 54 -26.21 -8.26 -2.30
CA PHE A 54 -25.51 -7.90 -3.52
C PHE A 54 -25.88 -6.49 -4.02
N TRP A 55 -27.17 -6.16 -4.00
CA TRP A 55 -27.64 -4.85 -4.44
C TRP A 55 -27.29 -3.71 -3.47
N GLU A 56 -27.16 -4.00 -2.19
CA GLU A 56 -26.63 -3.03 -1.22
C GLU A 56 -25.17 -2.71 -1.52
N PHE A 57 -24.36 -3.70 -1.86
CA PHE A 57 -22.95 -3.52 -2.25
C PHE A 57 -22.83 -2.75 -3.56
N VAL A 58 -23.69 -3.06 -4.55
CA VAL A 58 -23.75 -2.33 -5.83
C VAL A 58 -24.08 -0.85 -5.59
N ALA A 59 -25.08 -0.55 -4.73
CA ALA A 59 -25.47 0.83 -4.42
C ALA A 59 -24.33 1.62 -3.74
N ARG A 60 -23.57 0.99 -2.84
CA ARG A 60 -22.40 1.61 -2.22
C ARG A 60 -21.32 1.93 -3.27
N ARG A 61 -21.07 1.01 -4.21
CA ARG A 61 -20.10 1.22 -5.30
C ARG A 61 -20.54 2.31 -6.28
N GLU A 62 -21.84 2.39 -6.61
CA GLU A 62 -22.42 3.49 -7.38
C GLU A 62 -22.23 4.86 -6.71
N ALA A 63 -22.27 4.88 -5.37
CA ALA A 63 -22.01 6.08 -4.58
C ALA A 63 -20.51 6.46 -4.50
N GLY A 64 -19.63 5.72 -5.19
CA GLY A 64 -18.19 6.00 -5.25
C GLY A 64 -17.36 5.29 -4.20
N GLU A 65 -17.95 4.49 -3.29
CA GLU A 65 -17.17 3.79 -2.27
C GLU A 65 -16.17 2.79 -2.91
N PRO A 66 -14.90 2.75 -2.46
CA PRO A 66 -13.92 1.83 -3.00
C PRO A 66 -14.37 0.37 -2.89
N LEU A 67 -14.17 -0.39 -3.97
CA LEU A 67 -14.53 -1.80 -4.02
C LEU A 67 -13.95 -2.58 -2.83
N GLN A 68 -12.70 -2.28 -2.47
CA GLN A 68 -11.97 -2.93 -1.39
C GLN A 68 -12.60 -2.64 -0.01
N HIS A 69 -13.12 -1.43 0.21
CA HIS A 69 -13.84 -1.09 1.45
C HIS A 69 -15.18 -1.81 1.55
N ILE A 70 -15.88 -1.96 0.41
CA ILE A 70 -17.17 -2.68 0.35
C ILE A 70 -16.97 -4.16 0.62
N THR A 71 -15.95 -4.77 -0.02
CA THR A 71 -15.68 -6.20 0.08
C THR A 71 -14.89 -6.58 1.34
N GLY A 72 -14.26 -5.58 1.99
CA GLY A 72 -13.42 -5.77 3.17
C GLY A 72 -12.05 -6.38 2.88
N ARG A 73 -11.63 -6.45 1.60
CA ARG A 73 -10.39 -7.10 1.20
C ARG A 73 -9.69 -6.39 0.04
N ALA A 74 -8.37 -6.43 0.04
CA ALA A 74 -7.51 -5.96 -1.04
C ALA A 74 -6.46 -7.01 -1.37
N PHE A 75 -6.14 -7.16 -2.65
CA PHE A 75 -5.06 -8.02 -3.10
C PHE A 75 -3.81 -7.18 -3.32
N PHE A 76 -2.68 -7.67 -2.82
CA PHE A 76 -1.39 -7.06 -2.99
C PHE A 76 -0.32 -8.14 -3.07
N ARG A 77 0.36 -8.26 -4.21
CA ARG A 77 1.31 -9.35 -4.52
C ARG A 77 0.67 -10.73 -4.28
N TYR A 78 1.14 -11.47 -3.31
CA TYR A 78 0.62 -12.81 -2.95
C TYR A 78 -0.31 -12.79 -1.72
N LEU A 79 -0.72 -11.62 -1.27
CA LEU A 79 -1.52 -11.44 -0.06
C LEU A 79 -2.96 -11.08 -0.41
N GLU A 80 -3.90 -11.60 0.38
CA GLU A 80 -5.24 -11.08 0.51
C GLU A 80 -5.34 -10.39 1.87
N LEU A 81 -5.37 -9.05 1.86
CA LEU A 81 -5.36 -8.20 3.04
C LEU A 81 -6.78 -7.80 3.44
N LYS A 82 -7.04 -7.71 4.72
CA LYS A 82 -8.26 -7.10 5.28
C LYS A 82 -8.10 -5.60 5.32
N VAL A 83 -9.01 -4.90 4.66
CA VAL A 83 -9.05 -3.44 4.60
C VAL A 83 -10.46 -2.94 4.86
N GLY A 84 -10.61 -1.64 5.07
CA GLY A 84 -11.90 -1.00 5.29
C GLY A 84 -11.72 0.49 5.57
N PRO A 85 -12.79 1.21 5.95
CA PRO A 85 -12.68 2.63 6.28
C PRO A 85 -11.59 2.89 7.33
N GLY A 86 -10.78 3.92 7.10
CA GLY A 86 -9.69 4.32 7.99
C GLY A 86 -8.33 3.70 7.70
N VAL A 87 -8.20 2.90 6.64
CA VAL A 87 -6.89 2.45 6.16
C VAL A 87 -6.76 2.67 4.66
N PHE A 88 -5.59 3.10 4.22
CA PHE A 88 -5.27 3.27 2.79
C PHE A 88 -5.32 1.93 2.06
N VAL A 89 -6.01 1.90 0.92
CA VAL A 89 -6.08 0.70 0.07
C VAL A 89 -4.74 0.52 -0.66
N PRO A 90 -4.02 -0.61 -0.49
CA PRO A 90 -2.76 -0.86 -1.19
C PRO A 90 -2.93 -0.73 -2.71
N ARG A 91 -1.95 -0.08 -3.38
CA ARG A 91 -1.99 0.18 -4.82
C ARG A 91 -1.03 -0.75 -5.58
N PRO A 92 -1.39 -1.19 -6.80
CA PRO A 92 -0.53 -2.05 -7.61
C PRO A 92 0.84 -1.43 -7.93
N GLU A 93 0.93 -0.10 -8.05
CA GLU A 93 2.16 0.62 -8.33
C GLU A 93 3.22 0.39 -7.25
N THR A 94 2.80 0.29 -5.98
CA THR A 94 3.68 0.02 -4.82
C THR A 94 4.33 -1.37 -4.90
N GLU A 95 3.71 -2.34 -5.60
CA GLU A 95 4.29 -3.68 -5.78
C GLU A 95 5.65 -3.67 -6.49
N VAL A 96 5.89 -2.68 -7.36
CA VAL A 96 7.17 -2.52 -8.06
C VAL A 96 8.28 -2.13 -7.09
N MET A 97 7.99 -1.23 -6.14
CA MET A 97 8.93 -0.86 -5.08
C MET A 97 9.25 -2.07 -4.18
N VAL A 98 8.25 -2.86 -3.81
CA VAL A 98 8.47 -4.10 -3.03
C VAL A 98 9.30 -5.10 -3.84
N GLY A 99 9.06 -5.24 -5.15
CA GLY A 99 9.88 -6.08 -6.03
C GLY A 99 11.36 -5.69 -5.99
N TRP A 100 11.66 -4.40 -6.11
CA TRP A 100 13.02 -3.86 -5.98
C TRP A 100 13.62 -4.12 -4.58
N ALA A 101 12.84 -3.93 -3.52
CA ALA A 101 13.28 -4.20 -2.16
C ALA A 101 13.69 -5.66 -1.97
N LEU A 102 12.89 -6.60 -2.48
CA LEU A 102 13.17 -8.04 -2.42
C LEU A 102 14.43 -8.44 -3.22
N GLU A 103 14.63 -7.86 -4.41
CA GLU A 103 15.87 -8.04 -5.18
C GLU A 103 17.08 -7.53 -4.40
N THR A 104 16.98 -6.33 -3.82
CA THR A 104 18.04 -5.73 -3.01
C THR A 104 18.37 -6.59 -1.80
N LEU A 105 17.37 -7.10 -1.06
CA LEU A 105 17.57 -7.99 0.09
C LEU A 105 18.23 -9.32 -0.30
N ARG A 106 17.88 -9.87 -1.46
CA ARG A 106 18.49 -11.10 -1.97
C ARG A 106 19.96 -10.92 -2.31
N ASP A 107 20.29 -9.76 -2.89
CA ASP A 107 21.65 -9.44 -3.35
C ASP A 107 22.58 -8.94 -2.22
N MET A 108 22.01 -8.59 -1.05
CA MET A 108 22.77 -8.26 0.16
C MET A 108 23.47 -9.48 0.75
N ASP A 109 24.74 -9.33 1.12
CA ASP A 109 25.49 -10.33 1.90
C ASP A 109 25.20 -10.17 3.41
N VAL A 110 23.90 -10.26 3.78
CA VAL A 110 23.41 -10.19 5.16
C VAL A 110 22.53 -11.40 5.42
N ARG A 111 22.85 -12.13 6.52
CA ARG A 111 22.15 -13.38 6.83
C ARG A 111 20.67 -13.14 7.20
N ASP A 112 20.42 -12.21 8.11
CA ASP A 112 19.09 -11.90 8.66
C ASP A 112 18.85 -10.38 8.55
N PRO A 113 18.54 -9.86 7.34
CA PRO A 113 18.45 -8.41 7.13
C PRO A 113 17.30 -7.79 7.94
N LEU A 114 17.59 -6.61 8.51
CA LEU A 114 16.65 -5.82 9.27
C LEU A 114 16.00 -4.78 8.36
N VAL A 115 14.68 -4.82 8.26
CA VAL A 115 13.87 -3.94 7.41
C VAL A 115 12.93 -3.10 8.27
N VAL A 116 12.76 -1.83 7.91
CA VAL A 116 11.75 -0.96 8.53
C VAL A 116 10.80 -0.44 7.44
N ASP A 117 9.49 -0.62 7.65
CA ASP A 117 8.40 -0.08 6.84
C ASP A 117 7.76 1.10 7.60
N LEU A 118 7.95 2.32 7.09
CA LEU A 118 7.49 3.56 7.72
C LEU A 118 6.16 4.01 7.12
N GLY A 119 5.11 4.10 7.93
CA GLY A 119 3.75 4.35 7.49
C GLY A 119 3.13 3.10 6.85
N THR A 120 3.10 2.00 7.60
CA THR A 120 2.80 0.66 7.05
C THR A 120 1.35 0.47 6.59
N GLY A 121 0.41 1.32 7.06
CA GLY A 121 -1.01 1.24 6.70
C GLY A 121 -1.63 -0.12 7.03
N SER A 122 -2.01 -0.87 6.02
CA SER A 122 -2.54 -2.24 6.15
C SER A 122 -1.46 -3.31 6.38
N ALA A 123 -0.19 -2.94 6.51
CA ALA A 123 0.99 -3.79 6.54
C ALA A 123 1.30 -4.51 5.20
N ALA A 124 0.83 -4.00 4.08
CA ALA A 124 0.99 -4.63 2.76
C ALA A 124 2.46 -4.82 2.39
N ILE A 125 3.30 -3.78 2.55
CA ILE A 125 4.74 -3.82 2.24
C ILE A 125 5.46 -4.75 3.23
N ALA A 126 5.25 -4.54 4.53
CA ALA A 126 5.89 -5.31 5.59
C ALA A 126 5.63 -6.81 5.47
N LEU A 127 4.37 -7.20 5.26
CA LEU A 127 3.97 -8.60 5.10
C LEU A 127 4.51 -9.23 3.81
N SER A 128 4.50 -8.49 2.69
CA SER A 128 5.08 -8.99 1.44
C SER A 128 6.58 -9.28 1.60
N ILE A 129 7.33 -8.38 2.24
CA ILE A 129 8.75 -8.59 2.51
C ILE A 129 8.95 -9.78 3.45
N ALA A 130 8.16 -9.90 4.53
CA ALA A 130 8.25 -11.02 5.46
C ALA A 130 7.94 -12.36 4.79
N LEU A 131 6.98 -12.41 3.87
CA LEU A 131 6.59 -13.63 3.16
C LEU A 131 7.65 -14.05 2.13
N GLU A 132 8.11 -13.09 1.31
CA GLU A 132 8.93 -13.37 0.13
C GLU A 132 10.45 -13.33 0.41
N ALA A 133 10.88 -12.65 1.50
CA ALA A 133 12.26 -12.67 2.01
C ALA A 133 12.31 -13.36 3.38
N PRO A 134 12.31 -14.71 3.46
CA PRO A 134 12.05 -15.46 4.69
C PRO A 134 13.13 -15.31 5.78
N ARG A 135 14.23 -14.65 5.51
CA ARG A 135 15.28 -14.31 6.48
C ARG A 135 15.14 -12.87 7.02
N ALA A 136 14.35 -12.02 6.36
CA ALA A 136 14.17 -10.65 6.81
C ALA A 136 13.38 -10.59 8.13
N ARG A 137 13.80 -9.68 9.00
CA ARG A 137 13.06 -9.23 10.18
C ARG A 137 12.52 -7.84 9.87
N VAL A 138 11.21 -7.66 10.03
CA VAL A 138 10.54 -6.43 9.60
C VAL A 138 9.96 -5.71 10.81
N HIS A 139 10.26 -4.44 10.96
CA HIS A 139 9.58 -3.53 11.87
C HIS A 139 8.66 -2.64 11.03
N ALA A 140 7.38 -2.65 11.35
CA ALA A 140 6.34 -1.87 10.70
C ALA A 140 5.88 -0.77 11.66
N VAL A 141 5.85 0.48 11.21
CA VAL A 141 5.49 1.65 12.02
C VAL A 141 4.23 2.28 11.45
N GLU A 142 3.23 2.50 12.31
CA GLU A 142 1.97 3.16 11.95
C GLU A 142 1.55 4.12 13.06
N LYS A 143 1.18 5.36 12.69
CA LYS A 143 0.76 6.37 13.67
C LYS A 143 -0.75 6.41 13.89
N ASP A 144 -1.55 6.04 12.87
CA ASP A 144 -3.01 6.07 12.95
C ASP A 144 -3.53 4.83 13.68
N PRO A 145 -4.29 4.97 14.79
CA PRO A 145 -4.80 3.83 15.53
C PRO A 145 -5.76 2.94 14.75
N THR A 146 -6.50 3.49 13.76
CA THR A 146 -7.43 2.71 12.94
C THR A 146 -6.66 1.86 11.93
N ALA A 147 -5.71 2.45 11.23
CA ALA A 147 -4.82 1.71 10.32
C ALA A 147 -4.00 0.66 11.09
N PHE A 148 -3.52 0.99 12.30
CA PHE A 148 -2.82 0.04 13.18
C PHE A 148 -3.67 -1.20 13.51
N VAL A 149 -4.99 -1.04 13.74
CA VAL A 149 -5.90 -2.18 13.97
C VAL A 149 -6.00 -3.06 12.71
N HIS A 150 -6.06 -2.47 11.52
CA HIS A 150 -6.04 -3.23 10.26
C HIS A 150 -4.71 -3.97 10.07
N ALA A 151 -3.58 -3.29 10.29
CA ALA A 151 -2.26 -3.91 10.24
C ALA A 151 -2.13 -5.08 11.22
N THR A 152 -2.58 -4.90 12.47
CA THR A 152 -2.57 -5.95 13.50
C THR A 152 -3.30 -7.20 13.01
N ARG A 153 -4.54 -7.05 12.50
CA ARG A 153 -5.34 -8.17 12.00
C ARG A 153 -4.65 -8.91 10.85
N ASN A 154 -4.07 -8.16 9.92
CA ASN A 154 -3.37 -8.75 8.78
C ASN A 154 -2.11 -9.49 9.21
N ILE A 155 -1.33 -8.93 10.15
CA ILE A 155 -0.13 -9.57 10.68
C ILE A 155 -0.49 -10.85 11.46
N GLU A 156 -1.49 -10.81 12.34
CA GLU A 156 -1.94 -11.98 13.09
C GLU A 156 -2.41 -13.12 12.19
N GLU A 157 -3.04 -12.80 11.05
CA GLU A 157 -3.56 -13.81 10.11
C GLU A 157 -2.51 -14.34 9.14
N LEU A 158 -1.56 -13.50 8.70
CA LEU A 158 -0.69 -13.80 7.56
C LEU A 158 0.78 -14.03 7.95
N ASP A 159 1.25 -13.52 9.09
CA ASP A 159 2.64 -13.73 9.54
C ASP A 159 2.76 -14.91 10.52
N GLU A 160 2.55 -16.11 10.03
CA GLU A 160 2.64 -17.34 10.83
C GLU A 160 4.00 -17.53 11.54
N ARG A 161 5.05 -16.83 11.09
CA ARG A 161 6.42 -16.97 11.62
C ARG A 161 6.81 -15.87 12.60
N GLY A 162 5.95 -14.87 12.83
CA GLY A 162 6.20 -13.77 13.76
C GLY A 162 7.41 -12.90 13.39
N ARG A 163 7.60 -12.60 12.10
CA ARG A 163 8.73 -11.81 11.60
C ARG A 163 8.45 -10.33 11.48
N VAL A 164 7.18 -9.94 11.52
CA VAL A 164 6.75 -8.55 11.51
C VAL A 164 6.46 -8.09 12.93
N ARG A 165 7.16 -7.05 13.37
CA ARG A 165 6.86 -6.34 14.62
C ARG A 165 6.21 -5.02 14.31
N LEU A 166 4.96 -4.86 14.74
CA LEU A 166 4.17 -3.64 14.53
C LEU A 166 4.35 -2.68 15.71
N HIS A 167 4.52 -1.39 15.40
CA HIS A 167 4.70 -0.32 16.36
C HIS A 167 3.68 0.79 16.10
N LEU A 168 2.92 1.16 17.15
CA LEU A 168 2.05 2.34 17.11
C LEU A 168 2.89 3.55 17.50
N ASP A 169 3.44 4.26 16.50
CA ASP A 169 4.34 5.39 16.73
C ASP A 169 4.38 6.30 15.49
N ASP A 170 4.83 7.54 15.69
CA ASP A 170 5.14 8.45 14.59
C ASP A 170 6.51 8.08 13.99
N PHE A 171 6.56 7.82 12.70
CA PHE A 171 7.80 7.44 12.03
C PHE A 171 8.92 8.49 12.17
N ALA A 172 8.61 9.76 12.48
CA ALA A 172 9.62 10.81 12.71
C ALA A 172 10.57 10.49 13.89
N ALA A 173 10.08 9.79 14.91
CA ALA A 173 10.82 9.49 16.14
C ALA A 173 10.93 7.99 16.43
N ALA A 174 10.31 7.14 15.61
CA ALA A 174 10.20 5.71 15.85
C ALA A 174 11.55 5.01 15.92
N LEU A 175 11.60 3.93 16.72
CA LEU A 175 12.67 2.94 16.76
C LEU A 175 14.07 3.51 17.05
N PRO A 176 14.28 4.39 18.04
CA PRO A 176 15.60 4.94 18.33
C PRO A 176 16.63 3.87 18.71
N GLU A 177 16.19 2.72 19.21
CA GLU A 177 17.05 1.58 19.54
C GLU A 177 17.62 0.88 18.29
N LEU A 178 17.12 1.18 17.10
CA LEU A 178 17.59 0.63 15.82
C LEU A 178 18.50 1.59 15.04
N ASP A 179 18.85 2.75 15.61
CA ASP A 179 19.71 3.74 14.96
C ASP A 179 21.02 3.11 14.46
N GLY A 180 21.32 3.34 13.18
CA GLY A 180 22.54 2.84 12.54
C GLY A 180 22.61 1.34 12.32
N THR A 181 21.51 0.58 12.48
CA THR A 181 21.52 -0.89 12.40
C THR A 181 20.65 -1.47 11.27
N VAL A 182 19.78 -0.68 10.67
CA VAL A 182 18.80 -1.13 9.67
C VAL A 182 19.47 -1.32 8.30
N ASP A 183 19.13 -2.39 7.61
CA ASP A 183 19.65 -2.70 6.27
C ASP A 183 18.86 -2.04 5.16
N LEU A 184 17.53 -1.96 5.32
CA LEU A 184 16.61 -1.40 4.35
C LEU A 184 15.47 -0.65 5.03
N VAL A 185 15.22 0.58 4.61
CA VAL A 185 14.01 1.34 4.93
C VAL A 185 13.13 1.43 3.70
N VAL A 186 11.86 1.09 3.83
CA VAL A 186 10.83 1.26 2.80
C VAL A 186 9.72 2.15 3.33
N SER A 187 9.09 2.93 2.45
CA SER A 187 7.93 3.76 2.82
C SER A 187 7.08 4.08 1.60
N ASN A 188 5.76 4.03 1.78
CA ASN A 188 4.80 4.73 0.94
C ASN A 188 4.12 5.81 1.79
N PRO A 189 4.76 6.96 1.99
CA PRO A 189 4.24 8.03 2.83
C PRO A 189 3.18 8.84 2.09
N PRO A 190 2.36 9.65 2.76
CA PRO A 190 1.53 10.64 2.08
C PRO A 190 2.41 11.62 1.30
N TYR A 191 1.98 11.95 0.06
CA TYR A 191 2.78 12.81 -0.84
C TYR A 191 1.95 13.76 -1.70
N ILE A 192 0.62 13.78 -1.59
CA ILE A 192 -0.23 14.65 -2.40
C ILE A 192 -0.20 16.08 -1.85
N PRO A 193 0.14 17.11 -2.68
CA PRO A 193 0.02 18.50 -2.26
C PRO A 193 -1.46 18.90 -2.13
N MET A 194 -1.79 19.73 -1.14
CA MET A 194 -3.17 20.18 -0.92
C MET A 194 -3.74 20.95 -2.13
N SER A 195 -2.89 21.59 -2.94
CA SER A 195 -3.27 22.27 -4.18
C SER A 195 -3.81 21.32 -5.25
N GLU A 196 -3.55 20.02 -5.13
CA GLU A 196 -4.03 18.99 -6.08
C GLU A 196 -5.35 18.33 -5.63
N TRP A 197 -5.98 18.79 -4.55
CA TRP A 197 -7.24 18.25 -4.03
C TRP A 197 -8.29 17.96 -5.10
N GLU A 198 -8.52 18.91 -6.01
CA GLU A 198 -9.55 18.80 -7.04
C GLU A 198 -9.23 17.75 -8.11
N TYR A 199 -7.96 17.37 -8.24
CA TYR A 199 -7.48 16.37 -9.21
C TYR A 199 -7.42 14.96 -8.64
N VAL A 200 -7.54 14.80 -7.32
CA VAL A 200 -7.59 13.48 -6.69
C VAL A 200 -8.92 12.81 -7.04
N PRO A 201 -8.91 11.57 -7.56
CA PRO A 201 -10.13 10.83 -7.85
C PRO A 201 -11.08 10.81 -6.65
N PRO A 202 -12.40 11.04 -6.84
CA PRO A 202 -13.35 11.13 -5.75
C PRO A 202 -13.36 9.91 -4.81
N ASP A 203 -13.20 8.71 -5.36
CA ASP A 203 -13.15 7.47 -4.59
C ASP A 203 -11.93 7.39 -3.66
N VAL A 204 -10.82 8.02 -4.02
CA VAL A 204 -9.62 8.15 -3.17
C VAL A 204 -9.82 9.29 -2.16
N ARG A 205 -10.18 10.47 -2.67
CA ARG A 205 -10.29 11.70 -1.87
C ARG A 205 -11.29 11.59 -0.73
N ASP A 206 -12.45 10.98 -1.00
CA ASP A 206 -13.61 10.99 -0.12
C ASP A 206 -13.66 9.75 0.79
N HIS A 207 -12.80 8.73 0.55
CA HIS A 207 -12.83 7.46 1.27
C HIS A 207 -11.51 7.02 1.89
N ASP A 208 -10.35 7.37 1.29
CA ASP A 208 -9.06 7.09 1.93
C ASP A 208 -8.78 8.11 3.05
N PRO A 209 -8.05 7.74 4.12
CA PRO A 209 -7.74 8.64 5.21
C PRO A 209 -6.93 9.85 4.73
N ALA A 210 -7.35 11.06 5.12
CA ALA A 210 -6.65 12.30 4.74
C ALA A 210 -5.17 12.29 5.12
N ASP A 211 -4.83 11.77 6.30
CA ASP A 211 -3.46 11.63 6.79
C ASP A 211 -2.59 10.64 5.97
N ALA A 212 -3.22 9.77 5.18
CA ALA A 212 -2.52 8.86 4.27
C ALA A 212 -2.34 9.45 2.86
N LEU A 213 -2.96 10.61 2.56
CA LEU A 213 -2.91 11.25 1.25
C LEU A 213 -2.03 12.50 1.23
N TRP A 214 -2.22 13.41 2.23
CA TRP A 214 -1.62 14.76 2.19
C TRP A 214 -0.22 14.75 2.74
N GLY A 215 0.76 15.01 1.85
CA GLY A 215 2.18 14.98 2.18
C GLY A 215 2.69 16.19 2.96
N GLY A 216 1.86 17.24 3.10
CA GLY A 216 2.24 18.49 3.76
C GLY A 216 3.11 19.39 2.88
N GLY A 217 3.24 20.67 3.31
CA GLY A 217 3.93 21.70 2.52
C GLY A 217 3.21 22.06 1.22
N ASP A 218 3.75 23.03 0.49
CA ASP A 218 3.19 23.48 -0.79
C ASP A 218 3.43 22.45 -1.91
N ASP A 219 4.48 21.66 -1.78
CA ASP A 219 4.92 20.64 -2.75
C ASP A 219 4.51 19.21 -2.40
N GLY A 220 3.84 18.98 -1.27
CA GLY A 220 3.43 17.66 -0.79
C GLY A 220 4.58 16.78 -0.27
N LEU A 221 5.78 17.34 -0.06
CA LEU A 221 6.99 16.55 0.23
C LEU A 221 7.42 16.55 1.71
N ASP A 222 6.67 17.18 2.63
CA ASP A 222 7.10 17.26 4.03
C ASP A 222 7.20 15.90 4.70
N ALA A 223 6.25 15.00 4.44
CA ALA A 223 6.32 13.63 4.95
C ALA A 223 7.53 12.87 4.39
N ILE A 224 7.84 13.03 3.10
CA ILE A 224 9.03 12.41 2.47
C ILE A 224 10.32 12.96 3.09
N ARG A 225 10.39 14.26 3.40
CA ARG A 225 11.54 14.86 4.11
C ARG A 225 11.71 14.28 5.51
N VAL A 226 10.60 13.97 6.20
CA VAL A 226 10.66 13.30 7.50
C VAL A 226 11.15 11.86 7.33
N VAL A 227 10.60 11.12 6.35
CA VAL A 227 11.04 9.74 6.04
C VAL A 227 12.54 9.69 5.71
N GLU A 228 13.05 10.65 4.92
CA GLU A 228 14.48 10.74 4.60
C GLU A 228 15.33 10.85 5.87
N ARG A 229 15.01 11.83 6.75
CA ARG A 229 15.76 12.02 8.00
C ARG A 229 15.73 10.78 8.89
N THR A 230 14.58 10.13 8.99
CA THR A 230 14.42 8.91 9.78
C THR A 230 15.16 7.73 9.15
N ALA A 231 15.08 7.56 7.84
CA ALA A 231 15.83 6.52 7.12
C ALA A 231 17.34 6.71 7.31
N ARG A 232 17.84 7.94 7.18
CA ARG A 232 19.27 8.27 7.38
C ARG A 232 19.75 7.99 8.80
N ARG A 233 18.90 8.18 9.81
CA ARG A 233 19.18 7.86 11.21
C ARG A 233 19.20 6.35 11.46
N LEU A 234 18.21 5.62 10.93
CA LEU A 234 18.04 4.19 11.17
C LEU A 234 19.04 3.32 10.40
N LEU A 235 19.36 3.71 9.16
CA LEU A 235 20.18 2.88 8.30
C LEU A 235 21.63 2.78 8.81
N ARG A 236 22.18 1.58 8.70
CA ARG A 236 23.63 1.41 8.81
C ARG A 236 24.35 2.00 7.60
N PRO A 237 25.64 2.33 7.70
CA PRO A 237 26.45 2.67 6.52
C PRO A 237 26.31 1.61 5.42
N GLY A 238 26.00 2.07 4.20
CA GLY A 238 25.75 1.19 3.06
C GLY A 238 24.36 0.55 2.99
N GLY A 239 23.45 0.86 3.92
CA GLY A 239 22.05 0.45 3.90
C GLY A 239 21.24 1.21 2.82
N TYR A 240 20.05 0.74 2.51
CA TYR A 240 19.25 1.25 1.39
C TYR A 240 17.92 1.84 1.84
N ALA A 241 17.44 2.82 1.09
CA ALA A 241 16.09 3.38 1.22
C ALA A 241 15.32 3.24 -0.10
N ALA A 242 14.00 2.99 -0.01
CA ALA A 242 13.06 3.09 -1.13
C ALA A 242 11.81 3.83 -0.65
N VAL A 243 11.45 4.92 -1.31
CA VAL A 243 10.35 5.80 -0.89
C VAL A 243 9.48 6.15 -2.09
N GLU A 244 8.18 5.85 -2.00
CA GLU A 244 7.20 6.15 -3.03
C GLU A 244 6.89 7.66 -3.08
N HIS A 245 6.55 8.15 -4.27
CA HIS A 245 6.14 9.53 -4.56
C HIS A 245 5.24 9.59 -5.80
N SER A 246 4.62 10.73 -6.07
CA SER A 246 3.86 10.92 -7.31
C SER A 246 4.78 11.03 -8.52
N ASP A 247 4.24 10.73 -9.70
CA ASP A 247 4.97 10.81 -10.97
C ASP A 247 5.49 12.22 -11.31
N LEU A 248 4.92 13.25 -10.73
CA LEU A 248 5.34 14.65 -10.90
C LEU A 248 6.44 15.10 -9.91
N GLN A 249 6.66 14.36 -8.82
CA GLN A 249 7.56 14.75 -7.74
C GLN A 249 9.00 14.22 -7.87
N GLY A 250 9.28 13.38 -8.88
CA GLY A 250 10.56 12.68 -9.01
C GLY A 250 11.80 13.55 -8.85
N ASN A 251 11.81 14.76 -9.46
CA ASN A 251 12.93 15.69 -9.30
C ASN A 251 13.06 16.24 -7.87
N GLY A 252 11.96 16.61 -7.24
CA GLY A 252 11.95 17.13 -5.86
C GLY A 252 12.46 16.08 -4.88
N VAL A 253 11.98 14.85 -5.01
CA VAL A 253 12.39 13.73 -4.16
C VAL A 253 13.85 13.34 -4.40
N TYR A 254 14.33 13.37 -5.65
CA TYR A 254 15.75 13.16 -5.96
C TYR A 254 16.66 14.10 -5.16
N TRP A 255 16.30 15.39 -5.05
CA TRP A 255 17.09 16.36 -4.28
C TRP A 255 17.00 16.17 -2.77
N ILE A 256 15.91 15.62 -2.24
CA ILE A 256 15.81 15.26 -0.82
C ILE A 256 16.83 14.16 -0.47
N PHE A 257 17.06 13.21 -1.39
CA PHE A 257 18.04 12.13 -1.24
C PHE A 257 19.38 12.45 -1.94
N ALA A 258 19.78 13.73 -2.03
CA ALA A 258 20.99 14.12 -2.72
C ALA A 258 22.26 13.65 -2.01
N GLU A 259 23.35 13.58 -2.77
CA GLU A 259 24.68 13.17 -2.25
C GLU A 259 25.19 14.07 -1.14
N GLU A 260 24.86 15.37 -1.18
CA GLU A 260 25.22 16.34 -0.12
C GLU A 260 24.61 16.00 1.26
N HIS A 261 23.54 15.19 1.29
CA HIS A 261 22.93 14.68 2.51
C HIS A 261 23.47 13.32 2.94
N GLY A 262 24.57 12.83 2.28
CA GLY A 262 25.20 11.56 2.62
C GLY A 262 24.63 10.35 1.87
N TRP A 263 23.84 10.57 0.84
CA TRP A 263 23.32 9.49 0.01
C TRP A 263 24.21 9.21 -1.21
N ARG A 264 24.10 7.99 -1.77
CA ARG A 264 24.76 7.52 -2.98
C ARG A 264 23.78 6.72 -3.83
N ASP A 265 24.09 6.53 -5.09
CA ASP A 265 23.32 5.70 -6.02
C ASP A 265 21.84 6.09 -6.11
N VAL A 266 21.55 7.38 -5.95
CA VAL A 266 20.17 7.92 -5.97
C VAL A 266 19.56 7.75 -7.35
N ARG A 267 18.40 7.10 -7.42
CA ARG A 267 17.72 6.85 -8.69
C ARG A 267 16.22 6.98 -8.54
N ASN A 268 15.57 7.71 -9.43
CA ASN A 268 14.16 7.59 -9.68
C ASN A 268 13.87 6.29 -10.42
N ARG A 269 12.88 5.56 -9.92
CA ARG A 269 12.40 4.30 -10.47
C ARG A 269 10.98 4.46 -11.00
N ARG A 270 10.67 3.71 -12.04
CA ARG A 270 9.37 3.77 -12.71
C ARG A 270 8.52 2.57 -12.40
N ASP A 271 7.20 2.79 -12.39
CA ASP A 271 6.21 1.73 -12.35
C ASP A 271 6.06 1.01 -13.70
N LEU A 272 5.15 0.02 -13.77
CA LEU A 272 4.89 -0.75 -14.99
C LEU A 272 4.24 0.10 -16.10
N ALA A 273 3.67 1.27 -15.77
CA ALA A 273 3.16 2.25 -16.73
C ALA A 273 4.26 3.23 -17.21
N ASN A 274 5.52 2.99 -16.82
CA ASN A 274 6.69 3.81 -17.15
C ASN A 274 6.60 5.26 -16.61
N ARG A 275 5.90 5.46 -15.47
CA ARG A 275 5.84 6.72 -14.73
C ARG A 275 6.79 6.67 -13.56
N ASP A 276 7.45 7.78 -13.25
CA ASP A 276 8.27 7.88 -12.04
C ASP A 276 7.40 7.55 -10.83
N ARG A 277 7.89 6.68 -9.92
CA ARG A 277 7.05 6.16 -8.84
C ARG A 277 7.74 6.11 -7.49
N PHE A 278 9.02 5.83 -7.43
CA PHE A 278 9.74 5.78 -6.18
C PHE A 278 11.21 6.12 -6.36
N VAL A 279 11.81 6.73 -5.35
CA VAL A 279 13.25 6.93 -5.27
C VAL A 279 13.89 5.75 -4.56
N THR A 280 15.09 5.39 -5.00
CA THR A 280 15.98 4.49 -4.29
C THR A 280 17.30 5.18 -4.02
N ALA A 281 17.86 4.99 -2.83
CA ALA A 281 19.14 5.58 -2.43
C ALA A 281 19.89 4.62 -1.50
N ARG A 282 21.21 4.79 -1.41
CA ARG A 282 22.09 4.06 -0.52
C ARG A 282 22.77 5.02 0.43
N LEU A 283 22.74 4.78 1.74
CA LEU A 283 23.49 5.60 2.68
C LEU A 283 24.99 5.40 2.43
N ALA A 284 25.75 6.49 2.35
CA ALA A 284 27.19 6.40 2.17
C ALA A 284 27.82 5.54 3.28
N ALA A 285 28.79 4.71 2.90
CA ALA A 285 29.72 4.13 3.86
C ALA A 285 30.83 5.17 4.08
N ASP A 286 31.17 5.46 5.31
CA ASP A 286 32.25 6.40 5.66
C ASP A 286 33.57 6.01 5.01
#